data_2bbb98e236e2ea7b4c68639041f886f3
#
_entry.id   2bbb98e236e2ea7b4c68639041f886f3
#
_cell.length_a   1.000
_cell.length_b   1.000
_cell.length_c   1.000
_cell.angle_alpha   90.00
_cell.angle_beta   90.00
_cell.angle_gamma   90.00
#
_symmetry.space_group_name_H-M   'P 1'
#
loop_
_entity.id
_entity.type
_entity.pdbx_description
1 polymer ?
#
loop_
_entity_poly.entity_id
_entity_poly.type
_entity_poly.pdbx_seq_one_letter_code
_entity_poly.pdbx_strand_id
1 'polypeptide(L)'
;MSALRRMRAVPSAASSFAVRHMKRSEGVLVLIATLACWSTVPLFVRHLAGYIDHWTNNGWRYGASALFWLPAVLWALSRGVLPRTIWRAALVPAIANTVAQVAFTAAHSYVNPGLLTFGLRLQLVAVAIGAYLLFPAERATIASVRYLGGLGLLICGVAGVLLGGGNILEGSSMIGVLLAVFAGIGYGVYGLAVRKFMYGYHPVFAFGVIALYTGGTLVACMLAFARGHGAEVLDLGSSELWSLGLSAFFGIAIGHVLYYTAIDRMGVATTAGVLQLQPFIVSAFSAAYFGEVLSGKQWAAGVVAVMGAGLVLSAQKAAERKRAAAVVRN
;
A
#
# COMPACT_ATOMS: atom_id res chain seq x y z
N MET A 1 -12.99 -5.09 36.53
CA MET A 1 -13.17 -6.31 35.72
C MET A 1 -14.52 -6.40 35.01
N SER A 2 -15.16 -5.31 34.58
CA SER A 2 -16.51 -5.37 33.95
C SER A 2 -16.63 -4.71 32.55
N ALA A 3 -15.60 -4.06 32.05
CA ALA A 3 -15.61 -3.37 30.72
C ALA A 3 -15.18 -4.25 29.54
N LEU A 4 -14.50 -5.36 29.77
CA LEU A 4 -13.99 -6.27 28.70
C LEU A 4 -15.02 -7.34 28.25
N ARG A 5 -16.16 -7.44 28.90
CA ARG A 5 -17.20 -8.45 28.58
C ARG A 5 -18.30 -7.96 27.63
N ARG A 6 -18.31 -6.68 27.23
CA ARG A 6 -19.35 -6.11 26.33
C ARG A 6 -18.95 -6.00 24.86
N MET A 7 -17.80 -6.56 24.46
CA MET A 7 -17.38 -6.59 23.03
C MET A 7 -17.76 -7.89 22.30
N ARG A 8 -18.64 -8.72 22.87
CA ARG A 8 -19.19 -9.90 22.18
C ARG A 8 -20.69 -9.70 21.95
N ALA A 9 -21.04 -9.05 20.86
CA ALA A 9 -22.24 -9.27 20.05
C ALA A 9 -22.29 -8.20 18.95
N VAL A 10 -21.56 -8.39 17.88
CA VAL A 10 -21.93 -7.79 16.59
C VAL A 10 -23.12 -8.63 16.09
N PRO A 11 -24.29 -8.02 15.82
CA PRO A 11 -25.45 -8.77 15.36
C PRO A 11 -25.14 -9.46 14.03
N SER A 12 -25.52 -10.72 13.92
CA SER A 12 -25.34 -11.61 12.76
C SER A 12 -26.05 -11.17 11.45
N ALA A 13 -26.63 -9.98 11.42
CA ALA A 13 -27.25 -9.42 10.20
C ALA A 13 -26.26 -8.99 9.12
N ALA A 14 -24.95 -8.83 9.44
CA ALA A 14 -23.92 -8.55 8.43
C ALA A 14 -23.37 -9.83 7.74
N SER A 15 -23.76 -11.02 8.21
CA SER A 15 -23.26 -12.30 7.67
C SER A 15 -24.05 -12.84 6.49
N SER A 16 -25.10 -12.17 6.03
CA SER A 16 -25.93 -12.64 4.90
C SER A 16 -25.55 -12.08 3.53
N PHE A 17 -24.55 -11.17 3.45
CA PHE A 17 -23.86 -11.03 2.17
C PHE A 17 -23.00 -12.28 2.02
N ALA A 18 -23.60 -13.31 1.38
CA ALA A 18 -22.99 -14.60 1.13
C ALA A 18 -21.54 -14.37 0.65
N VAL A 19 -20.60 -14.75 1.50
CA VAL A 19 -19.20 -14.95 1.10
C VAL A 19 -19.25 -16.08 0.09
N ARG A 20 -19.47 -15.73 -1.18
CA ARG A 20 -19.37 -16.67 -2.28
C ARG A 20 -17.96 -17.21 -2.17
N HIS A 21 -17.82 -18.52 -1.90
CA HIS A 21 -16.54 -19.21 -1.92
C HIS A 21 -15.95 -19.06 -3.33
N MET A 22 -15.24 -17.97 -3.57
CA MET A 22 -14.50 -17.79 -4.82
C MET A 22 -13.50 -18.93 -4.96
N LYS A 23 -13.41 -19.51 -6.16
CA LYS A 23 -12.41 -20.54 -6.45
C LYS A 23 -11.01 -19.97 -6.23
N ARG A 24 -10.04 -20.81 -5.88
CA ARG A 24 -8.63 -20.40 -5.68
C ARG A 24 -8.07 -19.62 -6.89
N SER A 25 -8.51 -19.96 -8.10
CA SER A 25 -8.18 -19.26 -9.34
C SER A 25 -8.63 -17.78 -9.35
N GLU A 26 -9.79 -17.48 -8.79
CA GLU A 26 -10.31 -16.12 -8.71
C GLU A 26 -9.48 -15.26 -7.73
N GLY A 27 -9.04 -15.85 -6.60
CA GLY A 27 -8.11 -15.18 -5.67
C GLY A 27 -6.77 -14.85 -6.32
N VAL A 28 -6.24 -15.73 -7.17
CA VAL A 28 -5.01 -15.47 -7.94
C VAL A 28 -5.22 -14.34 -8.94
N LEU A 29 -6.36 -14.32 -9.65
CA LEU A 29 -6.68 -13.24 -10.60
C LEU A 29 -6.76 -11.87 -9.89
N VAL A 30 -7.43 -11.80 -8.73
CA VAL A 30 -7.49 -10.57 -7.92
C VAL A 30 -6.09 -10.11 -7.51
N LEU A 31 -5.21 -11.04 -7.13
CA LEU A 31 -3.84 -10.72 -6.73
C LEU A 31 -2.99 -10.23 -7.90
N ILE A 32 -3.11 -10.84 -9.09
CA ILE A 32 -2.46 -10.38 -10.32
C ILE A 32 -2.99 -9.00 -10.71
N ALA A 33 -4.31 -8.79 -10.65
CA ALA A 33 -4.92 -7.49 -10.92
C ALA A 33 -4.42 -6.40 -9.94
N THR A 34 -4.27 -6.73 -8.65
CA THR A 34 -3.67 -5.82 -7.66
C THR A 34 -2.25 -5.44 -8.03
N LEU A 35 -1.41 -6.44 -8.38
CA LEU A 35 -0.03 -6.20 -8.80
C LEU A 35 0.03 -5.33 -10.05
N ALA A 36 -0.79 -5.62 -11.06
CA ALA A 36 -0.86 -4.82 -12.28
C ALA A 36 -1.29 -3.38 -11.98
N CYS A 37 -2.40 -3.17 -11.27
CA CYS A 37 -2.89 -1.85 -10.88
C CYS A 37 -1.81 -1.04 -10.15
N TRP A 38 -1.17 -1.62 -9.13
CA TRP A 38 -0.18 -0.89 -8.35
C TRP A 38 1.17 -0.71 -9.05
N SER A 39 1.48 -1.53 -10.07
CA SER A 39 2.68 -1.32 -10.88
C SER A 39 2.55 -0.17 -11.87
N THR A 40 1.32 0.23 -12.25
CA THR A 40 1.11 1.39 -13.13
C THR A 40 1.18 2.72 -12.39
N VAL A 41 0.87 2.74 -11.08
CA VAL A 41 0.79 3.99 -10.28
C VAL A 41 2.09 4.81 -10.31
N PRO A 42 3.27 4.23 -10.01
CA PRO A 42 4.51 4.99 -10.03
C PRO A 42 4.81 5.61 -11.40
N LEU A 43 4.40 4.95 -12.48
CA LEU A 43 4.61 5.43 -13.85
C LEU A 43 3.71 6.65 -14.14
N PHE A 44 2.43 6.57 -13.80
CA PHE A 44 1.51 7.71 -13.94
C PHE A 44 1.94 8.90 -13.08
N VAL A 45 2.33 8.66 -11.82
CA VAL A 45 2.77 9.74 -10.93
C VAL A 45 4.06 10.37 -11.44
N ARG A 46 5.00 9.58 -11.96
CA ARG A 46 6.24 10.09 -12.59
C ARG A 46 5.95 10.94 -13.82
N HIS A 47 5.06 10.47 -14.70
CA HIS A 47 4.63 11.24 -15.87
C HIS A 47 4.04 12.59 -15.48
N LEU A 48 3.12 12.59 -14.51
CA LEU A 48 2.44 13.80 -14.02
C LEU A 48 3.37 14.75 -13.25
N ALA A 49 4.46 14.28 -12.66
CA ALA A 49 5.40 15.10 -11.90
C ALA A 49 6.09 16.20 -12.74
N GLY A 50 6.09 16.07 -14.07
CA GLY A 50 6.55 17.10 -15.00
C GLY A 50 5.55 18.23 -15.26
N TYR A 51 4.29 18.06 -14.90
CA TYR A 51 3.19 18.96 -15.26
C TYR A 51 2.53 19.61 -14.05
N ILE A 52 2.34 18.85 -12.96
CA ILE A 52 1.67 19.31 -11.74
C ILE A 52 2.49 18.96 -10.50
N ASP A 53 2.36 19.78 -9.46
CA ASP A 53 3.02 19.49 -8.18
C ASP A 53 2.39 18.30 -7.45
N HIS A 54 3.10 17.79 -6.44
CA HIS A 54 2.66 16.60 -5.70
C HIS A 54 1.40 16.82 -4.85
N TRP A 55 1.10 18.08 -4.46
CA TRP A 55 -0.14 18.42 -3.75
C TRP A 55 -1.34 18.34 -4.69
N THR A 56 -1.22 18.96 -5.87
CA THR A 56 -2.21 18.90 -6.96
C THR A 56 -2.47 17.44 -7.36
N ASN A 57 -1.40 16.67 -7.60
CA ASN A 57 -1.49 15.26 -7.96
C ASN A 57 -2.26 14.45 -6.90
N ASN A 58 -1.89 14.58 -5.61
CA ASN A 58 -2.54 13.86 -4.52
C ASN A 58 -4.00 14.29 -4.31
N GLY A 59 -4.28 15.60 -4.31
CA GLY A 59 -5.60 16.12 -4.08
C GLY A 59 -6.61 15.61 -5.12
N TRP A 60 -6.28 15.73 -6.40
CA TRP A 60 -7.16 15.25 -7.47
C TRP A 60 -7.33 13.73 -7.47
N ARG A 61 -6.25 12.96 -7.33
CA ARG A 61 -6.34 11.49 -7.35
C ARG A 61 -7.13 10.93 -6.18
N TYR A 62 -6.86 11.40 -4.95
CA TYR A 62 -7.58 10.94 -3.78
C TYR A 62 -8.97 11.55 -3.66
N GLY A 63 -9.16 12.79 -4.11
CA GLY A 63 -10.47 13.42 -4.23
C GLY A 63 -11.39 12.64 -5.17
N ALA A 64 -10.91 12.32 -6.38
CA ALA A 64 -11.66 11.50 -7.33
C ALA A 64 -11.98 10.11 -6.78
N SER A 65 -11.03 9.46 -6.10
CA SER A 65 -11.28 8.17 -5.44
C SER A 65 -12.31 8.27 -4.31
N ALA A 66 -12.25 9.34 -3.50
CA ALA A 66 -13.23 9.58 -2.45
C ALA A 66 -14.64 9.78 -3.04
N LEU A 67 -14.75 10.58 -4.10
CA LEU A 67 -16.02 10.78 -4.82
C LEU A 67 -16.55 9.47 -5.43
N PHE A 68 -15.67 8.62 -5.96
CA PHE A 68 -16.06 7.31 -6.49
C PHE A 68 -16.70 6.42 -5.42
N TRP A 69 -16.15 6.40 -4.20
CA TRP A 69 -16.67 5.56 -3.10
C TRP A 69 -17.78 6.21 -2.29
N LEU A 70 -17.96 7.53 -2.40
CA LEU A 70 -18.98 8.28 -1.65
C LEU A 70 -20.40 7.70 -1.79
N PRO A 71 -20.90 7.36 -3.01
CA PRO A 71 -22.24 6.77 -3.15
C PRO A 71 -22.40 5.45 -2.40
N ALA A 72 -21.37 4.58 -2.42
CA ALA A 72 -21.41 3.31 -1.70
C ALA A 72 -21.43 3.51 -0.18
N VAL A 73 -20.67 4.48 0.34
CA VAL A 73 -20.66 4.82 1.77
C VAL A 73 -22.00 5.44 2.19
N LEU A 74 -22.56 6.37 1.40
CA LEU A 74 -23.86 6.99 1.68
C LEU A 74 -24.99 5.96 1.63
N TRP A 75 -24.97 5.06 0.67
CA TRP A 75 -25.93 3.96 0.60
C TRP A 75 -25.84 3.06 1.85
N ALA A 76 -24.63 2.69 2.26
CA ALA A 76 -24.44 1.86 3.45
C ALA A 76 -24.90 2.57 4.75
N LEU A 77 -24.69 3.90 4.82
CA LEU A 77 -25.21 4.72 5.92
C LEU A 77 -26.73 4.76 5.93
N SER A 78 -27.38 5.00 4.79
CA SER A 78 -28.84 5.09 4.68
C SER A 78 -29.52 3.76 5.00
N ARG A 79 -28.85 2.62 4.77
CA ARG A 79 -29.34 1.28 5.08
C ARG A 79 -28.98 0.82 6.50
N GLY A 80 -28.27 1.62 7.28
CA GLY A 80 -27.82 1.24 8.62
C GLY A 80 -26.81 0.09 8.65
N VAL A 81 -26.20 -0.26 7.49
CA VAL A 81 -25.21 -1.35 7.37
C VAL A 81 -23.85 -0.91 7.90
N LEU A 82 -23.55 0.40 7.86
CA LEU A 82 -22.27 0.96 8.25
C LEU A 82 -22.29 1.34 9.76
N PRO A 83 -21.57 0.62 10.63
CA PRO A 83 -21.54 0.94 12.04
C PRO A 83 -20.79 2.27 12.29
N ARG A 84 -21.31 3.11 13.19
CA ARG A 84 -20.68 4.41 13.50
C ARG A 84 -19.23 4.30 13.99
N THR A 85 -18.86 3.16 14.55
CA THR A 85 -17.50 2.89 15.04
C THR A 85 -16.45 2.88 13.93
N ILE A 86 -16.82 2.61 12.68
CA ILE A 86 -15.89 2.56 11.54
C ILE A 86 -15.19 3.91 11.30
N TRP A 87 -15.91 5.02 11.55
CA TRP A 87 -15.35 6.36 11.38
C TRP A 87 -14.17 6.61 12.33
N ARG A 88 -14.31 6.22 13.60
CA ARG A 88 -13.19 6.33 14.56
C ARG A 88 -12.07 5.35 14.24
N ALA A 89 -12.42 4.14 13.83
CA ALA A 89 -11.45 3.11 13.45
C ALA A 89 -10.60 3.52 12.24
N ALA A 90 -11.18 4.26 11.28
CA ALA A 90 -10.51 4.69 10.06
C ALA A 90 -9.53 5.86 10.25
N LEU A 91 -9.58 6.61 11.36
CA LEU A 91 -8.76 7.81 11.57
C LEU A 91 -7.26 7.50 11.51
N VAL A 92 -6.79 6.54 12.29
CA VAL A 92 -5.35 6.19 12.33
C VAL A 92 -4.85 5.66 10.98
N PRO A 93 -5.55 4.71 10.31
CA PRO A 93 -5.20 4.32 8.94
C PRO A 93 -5.18 5.50 7.96
N ALA A 94 -6.17 6.39 8.01
CA ALA A 94 -6.25 7.53 7.09
C ALA A 94 -5.07 8.52 7.28
N ILE A 95 -4.71 8.83 8.52
CA ILE A 95 -3.55 9.70 8.82
C ILE A 95 -2.26 9.06 8.29
N ALA A 96 -2.04 7.77 8.60
CA ALA A 96 -0.85 7.06 8.16
C ALA A 96 -0.77 7.00 6.61
N ASN A 97 -1.90 6.73 5.94
CA ASN A 97 -1.98 6.73 4.49
C ASN A 97 -1.70 8.12 3.89
N THR A 98 -2.28 9.17 4.46
CA THR A 98 -2.07 10.56 4.01
C THR A 98 -0.59 10.93 4.05
N VAL A 99 0.07 10.69 5.18
CA VAL A 99 1.50 11.01 5.37
C VAL A 99 2.38 10.21 4.40
N ALA A 100 2.12 8.89 4.29
CA ALA A 100 2.85 8.04 3.36
C ALA A 100 2.67 8.48 1.90
N GLN A 101 1.45 8.87 1.54
CA GLN A 101 1.11 9.26 0.17
C GLN A 101 1.73 10.60 -0.24
N VAL A 102 1.80 11.57 0.67
CA VAL A 102 2.50 12.83 0.41
C VAL A 102 3.99 12.56 0.12
N ALA A 103 4.65 11.78 0.96
CA ALA A 103 6.05 11.42 0.75
C ALA A 103 6.26 10.61 -0.54
N PHE A 104 5.38 9.64 -0.82
CA PHE A 104 5.40 8.83 -2.05
C PHE A 104 5.32 9.70 -3.30
N THR A 105 4.35 10.61 -3.37
CA THR A 105 4.16 11.44 -4.56
C THR A 105 5.26 12.47 -4.71
N ALA A 106 5.70 13.09 -3.61
CA ALA A 106 6.82 14.03 -3.63
C ALA A 106 8.14 13.36 -4.10
N ALA A 107 8.38 12.10 -3.72
CA ALA A 107 9.57 11.37 -4.11
C ALA A 107 9.73 11.25 -5.64
N HIS A 108 8.63 11.17 -6.41
CA HIS A 108 8.67 11.05 -7.87
C HIS A 108 9.30 12.26 -8.59
N SER A 109 9.40 13.41 -7.92
CA SER A 109 10.10 14.58 -8.46
C SER A 109 11.63 14.47 -8.31
N TYR A 110 12.12 13.49 -7.56
CA TYR A 110 13.53 13.40 -7.16
C TYR A 110 14.18 12.05 -7.48
N VAL A 111 13.40 10.97 -7.66
CA VAL A 111 13.92 9.63 -8.00
C VAL A 111 13.05 8.97 -9.07
N ASN A 112 13.68 8.08 -9.83
CA ASN A 112 12.94 7.28 -10.81
C ASN A 112 11.99 6.27 -10.13
N PRO A 113 10.90 5.86 -10.81
CA PRO A 113 9.90 4.94 -10.27
C PRO A 113 10.47 3.59 -9.81
N GLY A 114 11.48 3.08 -10.51
CA GLY A 114 12.15 1.83 -10.15
C GLY A 114 12.81 1.91 -8.77
N LEU A 115 13.70 2.89 -8.57
CA LEU A 115 14.38 3.14 -7.28
C LEU A 115 13.37 3.38 -6.16
N LEU A 116 12.35 4.21 -6.44
CA LEU A 116 11.31 4.52 -5.47
C LEU A 116 10.61 3.23 -4.99
N THR A 117 10.20 2.37 -5.90
CA THR A 117 9.46 1.15 -5.56
C THR A 117 10.32 0.13 -4.81
N PHE A 118 11.64 0.10 -5.01
CA PHE A 118 12.55 -0.65 -4.14
C PHE A 118 12.64 -0.04 -2.75
N GLY A 119 12.72 1.29 -2.62
CA GLY A 119 12.70 2.00 -1.34
C GLY A 119 11.45 1.69 -0.52
N LEU A 120 10.28 1.60 -1.17
CA LEU A 120 9.03 1.21 -0.51
C LEU A 120 9.08 -0.18 0.13
N ARG A 121 9.98 -1.08 -0.30
CA ARG A 121 10.09 -2.43 0.29
C ARG A 121 10.51 -2.40 1.76
N LEU A 122 11.13 -1.32 2.23
CA LEU A 122 11.43 -1.13 3.65
C LEU A 122 10.18 -1.04 4.54
N GLN A 123 8.98 -0.94 3.94
CA GLN A 123 7.72 -1.16 4.66
C GLN A 123 7.72 -2.48 5.48
N LEU A 124 8.41 -3.54 5.00
CA LEU A 124 8.49 -4.81 5.73
C LEU A 124 9.24 -4.68 7.06
N VAL A 125 10.22 -3.78 7.14
CA VAL A 125 10.92 -3.46 8.39
C VAL A 125 9.97 -2.81 9.38
N ALA A 126 9.23 -1.79 8.94
CA ALA A 126 8.23 -1.12 9.77
C ALA A 126 7.13 -2.09 10.24
N VAL A 127 6.67 -2.96 9.33
CA VAL A 127 5.70 -4.02 9.66
C VAL A 127 6.27 -5.00 10.68
N ALA A 128 7.54 -5.42 10.55
CA ALA A 128 8.18 -6.33 11.50
C ALA A 128 8.25 -5.71 12.90
N ILE A 129 8.76 -4.48 13.00
CA ILE A 129 8.87 -3.77 14.29
C ILE A 129 7.48 -3.57 14.89
N GLY A 130 6.55 -3.01 14.13
CA GLY A 130 5.19 -2.73 14.62
C GLY A 130 4.42 -4.00 14.98
N ALA A 131 4.56 -5.09 14.21
CA ALA A 131 3.94 -6.37 14.53
C ALA A 131 4.54 -7.00 15.79
N TYR A 132 5.84 -6.91 15.99
CA TYR A 132 6.50 -7.37 17.22
C TYR A 132 5.95 -6.65 18.47
N LEU A 133 5.74 -5.34 18.36
CA LEU A 133 5.22 -4.52 19.46
C LEU A 133 3.72 -4.75 19.70
N LEU A 134 2.92 -4.77 18.63
CA LEU A 134 1.45 -4.75 18.70
C LEU A 134 0.81 -6.14 18.82
N PHE A 135 1.48 -7.20 18.31
CA PHE A 135 0.91 -8.56 18.24
C PHE A 135 1.80 -9.59 18.96
N PRO A 136 1.62 -9.81 20.28
CA PRO A 136 2.46 -10.73 21.07
C PRO A 136 2.55 -12.14 20.46
N ALA A 137 1.49 -12.62 19.83
CA ALA A 137 1.47 -13.93 19.16
C ALA A 137 2.45 -14.05 17.97
N GLU A 138 2.96 -12.96 17.43
CA GLU A 138 3.88 -12.96 16.29
C GLU A 138 5.35 -12.83 16.70
N ARG A 139 5.64 -12.46 17.96
CA ARG A 139 7.00 -12.20 18.46
C ARG A 139 7.96 -13.35 18.20
N ALA A 140 7.55 -14.58 18.49
CA ALA A 140 8.38 -15.76 18.28
C ALA A 140 8.71 -15.99 16.79
N THR A 141 7.79 -15.68 15.89
CA THR A 141 8.02 -15.78 14.44
C THR A 141 9.00 -14.71 13.97
N ILE A 142 8.81 -13.46 14.42
CA ILE A 142 9.65 -12.31 14.04
C ILE A 142 11.06 -12.45 14.60
N ALA A 143 11.21 -12.99 15.82
CA ALA A 143 12.51 -13.24 16.43
C ALA A 143 13.24 -14.50 15.86
N SER A 144 12.62 -15.24 14.95
CA SER A 144 13.27 -16.41 14.36
C SER A 144 14.43 -16.03 13.43
N VAL A 145 15.50 -16.84 13.44
CA VAL A 145 16.69 -16.63 12.59
C VAL A 145 16.30 -16.49 11.11
N ARG A 146 15.33 -17.28 10.65
CA ARG A 146 14.85 -17.24 9.27
C ARG A 146 14.19 -15.90 8.92
N TYR A 147 13.39 -15.33 9.83
CA TYR A 147 12.74 -14.03 9.64
C TYR A 147 13.76 -12.91 9.68
N LEU A 148 14.63 -12.87 10.69
CA LEU A 148 15.65 -11.83 10.85
C LEU A 148 16.69 -11.89 9.73
N GLY A 149 17.14 -13.07 9.33
CA GLY A 149 18.03 -13.25 8.18
C GLY A 149 17.41 -12.78 6.88
N GLY A 150 16.11 -13.08 6.67
CA GLY A 150 15.35 -12.57 5.52
C GLY A 150 15.23 -11.04 5.55
N LEU A 151 14.99 -10.46 6.71
CA LEU A 151 14.90 -9.00 6.87
C LEU A 151 16.25 -8.32 6.62
N GLY A 152 17.36 -8.92 7.11
CA GLY A 152 18.71 -8.46 6.83
C GLY A 152 19.04 -8.46 5.33
N LEU A 153 18.74 -9.58 4.63
CA LEU A 153 18.92 -9.66 3.16
C LEU A 153 18.07 -8.62 2.42
N LEU A 154 16.82 -8.39 2.85
CA LEU A 154 15.96 -7.35 2.28
C LEU A 154 16.61 -5.98 2.42
N ILE A 155 17.07 -5.63 3.62
CA ILE A 155 17.70 -4.32 3.89
C ILE A 155 18.97 -4.17 3.05
N CYS A 156 19.86 -5.16 3.04
CA CYS A 156 21.09 -5.13 2.24
C CYS A 156 20.77 -5.00 0.74
N GLY A 157 19.80 -5.76 0.25
CA GLY A 157 19.40 -5.71 -1.15
C GLY A 157 18.82 -4.34 -1.53
N VAL A 158 17.90 -3.78 -0.74
CA VAL A 158 17.34 -2.44 -0.96
C VAL A 158 18.43 -1.37 -0.90
N ALA A 159 19.34 -1.43 0.09
CA ALA A 159 20.48 -0.53 0.17
C ALA A 159 21.36 -0.65 -1.08
N GLY A 160 21.63 -1.85 -1.56
CA GLY A 160 22.38 -2.09 -2.80
C GLY A 160 21.72 -1.51 -4.03
N VAL A 161 20.38 -1.54 -4.13
CA VAL A 161 19.65 -0.88 -5.23
C VAL A 161 19.74 0.64 -5.11
N LEU A 162 19.49 1.18 -3.92
CA LEU A 162 19.42 2.63 -3.69
C LEU A 162 20.79 3.30 -3.80
N LEU A 163 21.86 2.60 -3.38
CA LEU A 163 23.22 3.14 -3.31
C LEU A 163 24.11 2.64 -4.45
N GLY A 164 23.72 1.60 -5.18
CA GLY A 164 24.53 0.92 -6.19
C GLY A 164 24.54 1.57 -7.57
N GLY A 165 23.81 2.65 -7.79
CA GLY A 165 23.96 3.49 -8.98
C GLY A 165 25.19 4.39 -8.82
N GLY A 166 26.19 4.27 -9.70
CA GLY A 166 27.46 4.98 -9.59
C GLY A 166 27.37 6.52 -9.51
N ASN A 167 26.22 7.08 -9.84
CA ASN A 167 25.87 8.48 -9.67
C ASN A 167 24.45 8.57 -9.08
N ILE A 168 24.32 8.41 -7.77
CA ILE A 168 23.07 8.72 -7.04
C ILE A 168 22.63 10.17 -7.33
N LEU A 169 23.55 11.01 -7.81
CA LEU A 169 23.35 12.42 -8.11
C LEU A 169 22.92 12.72 -9.56
N GLU A 170 23.06 11.77 -10.49
CA GLU A 170 22.55 11.95 -11.85
C GLU A 170 21.12 11.44 -11.95
N GLY A 171 20.15 12.33 -11.71
CA GLY A 171 18.72 12.10 -11.84
C GLY A 171 17.98 11.63 -10.58
N SER A 172 18.68 11.37 -9.46
CA SER A 172 18.06 10.98 -8.20
C SER A 172 18.76 11.66 -7.03
N SER A 173 18.02 12.48 -6.25
CA SER A 173 18.57 13.14 -5.09
C SER A 173 18.46 12.29 -3.83
N MET A 174 19.36 12.49 -2.86
CA MET A 174 19.25 11.88 -1.53
C MET A 174 17.89 12.17 -0.86
N ILE A 175 17.33 13.35 -1.12
CA ILE A 175 15.98 13.72 -0.64
C ILE A 175 14.94 12.76 -1.17
N GLY A 176 14.98 12.43 -2.47
CA GLY A 176 14.06 11.48 -3.08
C GLY A 176 14.17 10.07 -2.49
N VAL A 177 15.41 9.61 -2.24
CA VAL A 177 15.65 8.32 -1.58
C VAL A 177 15.07 8.31 -0.16
N LEU A 178 15.31 9.35 0.62
CA LEU A 178 14.76 9.48 1.98
C LEU A 178 13.23 9.52 1.97
N LEU A 179 12.62 10.26 1.03
CA LEU A 179 11.18 10.30 0.86
C LEU A 179 10.60 8.92 0.48
N ALA A 180 11.28 8.17 -0.39
CA ALA A 180 10.84 6.82 -0.78
C ALA A 180 10.89 5.85 0.41
N VAL A 181 11.96 5.89 1.21
CA VAL A 181 12.09 5.10 2.43
C VAL A 181 11.03 5.49 3.46
N PHE A 182 10.84 6.78 3.68
CA PHE A 182 9.84 7.30 4.60
C PHE A 182 8.41 6.91 4.17
N ALA A 183 8.10 7.00 2.88
CA ALA A 183 6.83 6.52 2.33
C ALA A 183 6.65 5.02 2.58
N GLY A 184 7.70 4.21 2.38
CA GLY A 184 7.68 2.79 2.68
C GLY A 184 7.36 2.50 4.14
N ILE A 185 8.04 3.16 5.08
CA ILE A 185 7.75 3.06 6.52
C ILE A 185 6.30 3.46 6.80
N GLY A 186 5.83 4.58 6.24
CA GLY A 186 4.46 5.07 6.38
C GLY A 186 3.42 4.06 5.88
N TYR A 187 3.64 3.42 4.73
CA TYR A 187 2.76 2.35 4.25
C TYR A 187 2.82 1.09 5.13
N GLY A 188 3.95 0.79 5.75
CA GLY A 188 4.04 -0.25 6.77
C GLY A 188 3.16 0.06 7.98
N VAL A 189 3.23 1.28 8.50
CA VAL A 189 2.37 1.77 9.60
C VAL A 189 0.90 1.76 9.19
N TYR A 190 0.59 2.20 7.96
CA TYR A 190 -0.77 2.13 7.41
C TYR A 190 -1.31 0.70 7.39
N GLY A 191 -0.55 -0.25 6.87
CA GLY A 191 -0.96 -1.67 6.84
C GLY A 191 -1.22 -2.24 8.24
N LEU A 192 -0.36 -1.92 9.22
CA LEU A 192 -0.56 -2.30 10.62
C LEU A 192 -1.81 -1.65 11.22
N ALA A 193 -2.05 -0.38 10.92
CA ALA A 193 -3.23 0.35 11.39
C ALA A 193 -4.52 -0.24 10.80
N VAL A 194 -4.54 -0.52 9.49
CA VAL A 194 -5.66 -1.23 8.85
C VAL A 194 -5.92 -2.57 9.53
N ARG A 195 -4.88 -3.39 9.71
CA ARG A 195 -4.99 -4.68 10.36
C ARG A 195 -5.52 -4.58 11.80
N LYS A 196 -5.10 -3.58 12.56
CA LYS A 196 -5.48 -3.41 13.96
C LYS A 196 -6.88 -2.81 14.12
N PHE A 197 -7.21 -1.79 13.35
CA PHE A 197 -8.42 -0.99 13.57
C PHE A 197 -9.55 -1.33 12.60
N MET A 198 -9.25 -1.88 11.41
CA MET A 198 -10.28 -2.20 10.41
C MET A 198 -10.63 -3.69 10.36
N TYR A 199 -10.10 -4.50 11.29
CA TYR A 199 -10.44 -5.91 11.38
C TYR A 199 -11.95 -6.10 11.60
N GLY A 200 -12.57 -6.99 10.81
CA GLY A 200 -14.00 -7.30 10.88
C GLY A 200 -14.92 -6.37 10.08
N TYR A 201 -14.40 -5.29 9.48
CA TYR A 201 -15.17 -4.48 8.53
C TYR A 201 -15.02 -5.01 7.09
N HIS A 202 -16.09 -4.88 6.31
CA HIS A 202 -16.06 -5.27 4.90
C HIS A 202 -15.04 -4.41 4.12
N PRO A 203 -14.16 -4.99 3.27
CA PRO A 203 -13.06 -4.28 2.58
C PRO A 203 -13.48 -3.01 1.84
N VAL A 204 -14.61 -3.05 1.13
CA VAL A 204 -15.17 -1.90 0.39
C VAL A 204 -15.48 -0.73 1.32
N PHE A 205 -16.17 -0.98 2.43
CA PHE A 205 -16.54 0.08 3.37
C PHE A 205 -15.35 0.55 4.20
N ALA A 206 -14.45 -0.37 4.57
CA ALA A 206 -13.21 -0.03 5.25
C ALA A 206 -12.39 0.95 4.42
N PHE A 207 -12.15 0.61 3.14
CA PHE A 207 -11.42 1.51 2.25
C PHE A 207 -12.22 2.75 1.89
N GLY A 208 -13.53 2.64 1.65
CA GLY A 208 -14.40 3.79 1.35
C GLY A 208 -14.30 4.89 2.39
N VAL A 209 -14.38 4.54 3.69
CA VAL A 209 -14.27 5.53 4.78
C VAL A 209 -12.84 6.08 4.90
N ILE A 210 -11.82 5.23 4.75
CA ILE A 210 -10.41 5.69 4.73
C ILE A 210 -10.19 6.65 3.56
N ALA A 211 -10.73 6.34 2.37
CA ALA A 211 -10.62 7.18 1.18
C ALA A 211 -11.27 8.55 1.36
N LEU A 212 -12.42 8.62 2.04
CA LEU A 212 -13.07 9.90 2.35
C LEU A 212 -12.20 10.78 3.26
N TYR A 213 -11.62 10.22 4.33
CA TYR A 213 -10.72 10.97 5.20
C TYR A 213 -9.42 11.37 4.48
N THR A 214 -8.75 10.43 3.83
CA THR A 214 -7.50 10.70 3.10
C THR A 214 -7.74 11.68 1.97
N GLY A 215 -8.82 11.48 1.18
CA GLY A 215 -9.18 12.35 0.07
C GLY A 215 -9.53 13.76 0.53
N GLY A 216 -10.37 13.88 1.56
CA GLY A 216 -10.71 15.19 2.15
C GLY A 216 -9.48 15.94 2.67
N THR A 217 -8.58 15.25 3.38
CA THR A 217 -7.33 15.83 3.87
C THR A 217 -6.41 16.26 2.74
N LEU A 218 -6.21 15.38 1.73
CA LEU A 218 -5.32 15.70 0.60
C LEU A 218 -5.87 16.79 -0.31
N VAL A 219 -7.21 16.88 -0.48
CA VAL A 219 -7.86 18.02 -1.17
C VAL A 219 -7.64 19.30 -0.36
N ALA A 220 -7.81 19.28 0.95
CA ALA A 220 -7.54 20.44 1.80
C ALA A 220 -6.06 20.86 1.71
N CYS A 221 -5.13 19.92 1.73
CA CYS A 221 -3.70 20.19 1.52
C CYS A 221 -3.43 20.79 0.13
N MET A 222 -4.06 20.26 -0.92
CA MET A 222 -3.97 20.81 -2.28
C MET A 222 -4.43 22.27 -2.31
N LEU A 223 -5.60 22.57 -1.76
CA LEU A 223 -6.12 23.92 -1.70
C LEU A 223 -5.25 24.88 -0.88
N ALA A 224 -4.53 24.36 0.12
CA ALA A 224 -3.67 25.18 0.98
C ALA A 224 -2.25 25.37 0.41
N PHE A 225 -1.66 24.35 -0.21
CA PHE A 225 -0.22 24.28 -0.48
C PHE A 225 0.15 24.12 -1.96
N ALA A 226 -0.80 23.69 -2.83
CA ALA A 226 -0.51 23.51 -4.24
C ALA A 226 -0.37 24.86 -4.98
N ARG A 227 0.44 24.86 -6.02
CA ARG A 227 0.49 26.00 -6.96
C ARG A 227 -0.90 26.17 -7.58
N GLY A 228 -1.38 27.41 -7.65
CA GLY A 228 -2.71 27.66 -8.20
C GLY A 228 -3.86 26.91 -7.50
N HIS A 229 -3.65 26.42 -6.25
CA HIS A 229 -4.68 25.71 -5.47
C HIS A 229 -5.26 24.49 -6.19
N GLY A 230 -4.46 23.82 -7.03
CA GLY A 230 -4.85 22.67 -7.81
C GLY A 230 -5.47 22.99 -9.19
N ALA A 231 -5.55 24.26 -9.58
CA ALA A 231 -6.08 24.68 -10.88
C ALA A 231 -5.17 24.30 -12.06
N GLU A 232 -3.89 23.97 -11.82
CA GLU A 232 -2.94 23.48 -12.82
C GLU A 232 -3.51 22.29 -13.66
N VAL A 233 -4.45 21.54 -13.11
CA VAL A 233 -5.13 20.44 -13.83
C VAL A 233 -5.92 20.93 -15.04
N LEU A 234 -6.38 22.18 -15.03
CA LEU A 234 -7.16 22.76 -16.14
C LEU A 234 -6.30 23.01 -17.38
N ASP A 235 -4.98 23.13 -17.21
CA ASP A 235 -4.02 23.35 -18.29
C ASP A 235 -3.43 22.04 -18.83
N LEU A 236 -3.83 20.88 -18.28
CA LEU A 236 -3.35 19.58 -18.70
C LEU A 236 -3.95 19.16 -20.05
N GLY A 237 -3.12 18.54 -20.88
CA GLY A 237 -3.56 17.88 -22.09
C GLY A 237 -4.37 16.60 -21.78
N SER A 238 -4.98 16.04 -22.84
CA SER A 238 -5.82 14.84 -22.70
C SER A 238 -5.03 13.64 -22.17
N SER A 239 -3.75 13.47 -22.51
CA SER A 239 -2.92 12.36 -22.06
C SER A 239 -2.64 12.44 -20.55
N GLU A 240 -2.39 13.64 -20.03
CA GLU A 240 -2.15 13.89 -18.60
C GLU A 240 -3.43 13.71 -17.79
N LEU A 241 -4.59 14.20 -18.31
CA LEU A 241 -5.89 13.99 -17.68
C LEU A 241 -6.25 12.50 -17.62
N TRP A 242 -6.01 11.74 -18.68
CA TRP A 242 -6.18 10.29 -18.67
C TRP A 242 -5.24 9.62 -17.65
N SER A 243 -3.98 10.02 -17.60
CA SER A 243 -3.01 9.50 -16.64
C SER A 243 -3.44 9.78 -15.20
N LEU A 244 -3.94 10.98 -14.92
CA LEU A 244 -4.48 11.37 -13.62
C LEU A 244 -5.70 10.51 -13.24
N GLY A 245 -6.68 10.41 -14.14
CA GLY A 245 -7.91 9.64 -13.94
C GLY A 245 -7.65 8.14 -13.77
N LEU A 246 -6.84 7.53 -14.64
CA LEU A 246 -6.49 6.11 -14.56
C LEU A 246 -5.71 5.79 -13.29
N SER A 247 -4.78 6.67 -12.87
CA SER A 247 -4.04 6.48 -11.63
C SER A 247 -4.91 6.62 -10.38
N ALA A 248 -5.93 7.49 -10.40
CA ALA A 248 -6.92 7.60 -9.34
C ALA A 248 -7.80 6.34 -9.27
N PHE A 249 -8.31 5.90 -10.42
CA PHE A 249 -9.23 4.78 -10.49
C PHE A 249 -8.54 3.44 -10.21
N PHE A 250 -7.53 3.07 -11.01
CA PHE A 250 -6.84 1.79 -10.83
C PHE A 250 -5.90 1.78 -9.63
N GLY A 251 -5.19 2.88 -9.39
CA GLY A 251 -4.21 2.95 -8.32
C GLY A 251 -4.83 3.05 -6.93
N ILE A 252 -5.89 3.83 -6.78
CA ILE A 252 -6.46 4.14 -5.48
C ILE A 252 -7.83 3.49 -5.32
N ALA A 253 -8.83 3.86 -6.15
CA ALA A 253 -10.20 3.43 -5.93
C ALA A 253 -10.36 1.90 -5.99
N ILE A 254 -9.85 1.26 -7.03
CA ILE A 254 -9.97 -0.19 -7.24
C ILE A 254 -8.79 -0.94 -6.63
N GLY A 255 -7.56 -0.43 -6.78
CA GLY A 255 -6.35 -1.13 -6.35
C GLY A 255 -6.34 -1.49 -4.86
N HIS A 256 -6.81 -0.61 -3.98
CA HIS A 256 -6.89 -0.89 -2.54
C HIS A 256 -7.98 -1.91 -2.20
N VAL A 257 -9.12 -1.88 -2.88
CA VAL A 257 -10.18 -2.87 -2.68
C VAL A 257 -9.73 -4.24 -3.17
N LEU A 258 -9.05 -4.31 -4.33
CA LEU A 258 -8.43 -5.54 -4.81
C LEU A 258 -7.39 -6.06 -3.83
N TYR A 259 -6.54 -5.20 -3.30
CA TYR A 259 -5.52 -5.56 -2.30
C TYR A 259 -6.15 -6.14 -1.02
N TYR A 260 -7.17 -5.48 -0.47
CA TYR A 260 -7.86 -6.00 0.71
C TYR A 260 -8.57 -7.32 0.43
N THR A 261 -9.16 -7.45 -0.75
CA THR A 261 -9.78 -8.69 -1.21
C THR A 261 -8.74 -9.81 -1.40
N ALA A 262 -7.57 -9.47 -1.95
CA ALA A 262 -6.47 -10.42 -2.09
C ALA A 262 -5.98 -10.92 -0.72
N ILE A 263 -5.83 -10.03 0.27
CA ILE A 263 -5.49 -10.39 1.65
C ILE A 263 -6.55 -11.33 2.25
N ASP A 264 -7.82 -11.00 2.09
CA ASP A 264 -8.92 -11.80 2.63
C ASP A 264 -8.95 -13.22 2.03
N ARG A 265 -8.64 -13.34 0.73
CA ARG A 265 -8.74 -14.61 -0.01
C ARG A 265 -7.46 -15.44 -0.02
N MET A 266 -6.32 -14.80 -0.17
CA MET A 266 -5.03 -15.47 -0.36
C MET A 266 -4.14 -15.42 0.90
N GLY A 267 -4.55 -14.63 1.87
CA GLY A 267 -3.77 -14.33 3.07
C GLY A 267 -2.69 -13.27 2.86
N VAL A 268 -2.31 -12.62 3.96
CA VAL A 268 -1.37 -11.49 3.98
C VAL A 268 -0.02 -11.89 3.38
N ALA A 269 0.52 -13.04 3.78
CA ALA A 269 1.84 -13.50 3.35
C ALA A 269 1.90 -13.75 1.84
N THR A 270 0.88 -14.41 1.25
CA THR A 270 0.85 -14.67 -0.20
C THR A 270 0.73 -13.36 -0.97
N THR A 271 -0.17 -12.48 -0.55
CA THR A 271 -0.39 -11.17 -1.19
C THR A 271 0.86 -10.31 -1.15
N ALA A 272 1.48 -10.17 0.03
CA ALA A 272 2.71 -9.41 0.19
C ALA A 272 3.87 -10.02 -0.63
N GLY A 273 3.94 -11.37 -0.74
CA GLY A 273 4.96 -12.05 -1.54
C GLY A 273 4.90 -11.72 -3.02
N VAL A 274 3.71 -11.77 -3.60
CA VAL A 274 3.52 -11.44 -5.03
C VAL A 274 3.81 -9.96 -5.30
N LEU A 275 3.41 -9.07 -4.39
CA LEU A 275 3.68 -7.64 -4.52
C LEU A 275 5.18 -7.28 -4.45
N GLN A 276 6.06 -8.17 -3.99
CA GLN A 276 7.52 -7.96 -4.10
C GLN A 276 8.01 -7.95 -5.55
N LEU A 277 7.23 -8.43 -6.50
CA LEU A 277 7.55 -8.36 -7.92
C LEU A 277 7.32 -6.95 -8.52
N GLN A 278 6.56 -6.09 -7.84
CA GLN A 278 6.24 -4.75 -8.32
C GLN A 278 7.47 -3.93 -8.75
N PRO A 279 8.57 -3.83 -7.98
CA PRO A 279 9.72 -3.02 -8.39
C PRO A 279 10.32 -3.46 -9.73
N PHE A 280 10.35 -4.75 -10.01
CA PHE A 280 10.88 -5.26 -11.28
C PHE A 280 9.99 -4.85 -12.46
N ILE A 281 8.66 -4.97 -12.30
CA ILE A 281 7.69 -4.56 -13.31
C ILE A 281 7.81 -3.05 -13.55
N VAL A 282 7.81 -2.25 -12.46
CA VAL A 282 7.94 -0.80 -12.54
C VAL A 282 9.25 -0.39 -13.20
N SER A 283 10.38 -1.01 -12.82
CA SER A 283 11.70 -0.70 -13.40
C SER A 283 11.77 -1.04 -14.89
N ALA A 284 11.17 -2.16 -15.31
CA ALA A 284 11.12 -2.54 -16.72
C ALA A 284 10.31 -1.52 -17.56
N PHE A 285 9.14 -1.11 -17.05
CA PHE A 285 8.32 -0.10 -17.73
C PHE A 285 8.97 1.30 -17.66
N SER A 286 9.62 1.67 -16.53
CA SER A 286 10.33 2.94 -16.39
C SER A 286 11.48 3.03 -17.41
N ALA A 287 12.22 1.93 -17.63
CA ALA A 287 13.23 1.86 -18.65
C ALA A 287 12.67 2.05 -20.06
N ALA A 288 11.51 1.41 -20.34
CA ALA A 288 10.89 1.46 -21.66
C ALA A 288 10.28 2.85 -21.99
N TYR A 289 9.63 3.50 -21.01
CA TYR A 289 8.90 4.76 -21.23
C TYR A 289 9.73 6.01 -20.95
N PHE A 290 10.61 5.97 -19.95
CA PHE A 290 11.36 7.15 -19.48
C PHE A 290 12.86 7.03 -19.75
N GLY A 291 13.36 5.88 -20.26
CA GLY A 291 14.78 5.63 -20.44
C GLY A 291 15.56 5.49 -19.12
N GLU A 292 14.86 5.31 -18.01
CA GLU A 292 15.42 5.25 -16.65
C GLU A 292 15.87 3.83 -16.29
N VAL A 293 17.07 3.46 -16.71
CA VAL A 293 17.59 2.10 -16.60
C VAL A 293 18.34 1.88 -15.29
N LEU A 294 18.04 0.80 -14.59
CA LEU A 294 18.84 0.32 -13.46
C LEU A 294 20.10 -0.41 -13.97
N SER A 295 21.22 -0.19 -13.30
CA SER A 295 22.47 -0.92 -13.57
C SER A 295 22.35 -2.41 -13.25
N GLY A 296 23.23 -3.24 -13.83
CA GLY A 296 23.27 -4.67 -13.53
C GLY A 296 23.50 -4.97 -12.05
N LYS A 297 24.27 -4.12 -11.34
CA LYS A 297 24.48 -4.21 -9.87
C LYS A 297 23.19 -3.95 -9.10
N GLN A 298 22.39 -2.96 -9.52
CA GLN A 298 21.10 -2.65 -8.92
C GLN A 298 20.10 -3.78 -9.15
N TRP A 299 20.06 -4.39 -10.34
CA TRP A 299 19.23 -5.56 -10.60
C TRP A 299 19.60 -6.75 -9.71
N ALA A 300 20.92 -7.05 -9.57
CA ALA A 300 21.38 -8.11 -8.69
C ALA A 300 21.01 -7.84 -7.22
N ALA A 301 21.17 -6.60 -6.75
CA ALA A 301 20.77 -6.20 -5.40
C ALA A 301 19.25 -6.30 -5.20
N GLY A 302 18.45 -5.96 -6.23
CA GLY A 302 17.00 -6.13 -6.22
C GLY A 302 16.58 -7.59 -6.05
N VAL A 303 17.26 -8.52 -6.72
CA VAL A 303 17.03 -9.97 -6.54
C VAL A 303 17.30 -10.38 -5.10
N VAL A 304 18.41 -9.91 -4.51
CA VAL A 304 18.73 -10.18 -3.08
C VAL A 304 17.63 -9.65 -2.17
N ALA A 305 17.10 -8.45 -2.42
CA ALA A 305 15.99 -7.88 -1.65
C ALA A 305 14.73 -8.76 -1.71
N VAL A 306 14.36 -9.26 -2.89
CA VAL A 306 13.20 -10.14 -3.07
C VAL A 306 13.41 -11.51 -2.43
N MET A 307 14.62 -12.07 -2.50
CA MET A 307 14.96 -13.31 -1.77
C MET A 307 14.81 -13.11 -0.26
N GLY A 308 15.29 -11.98 0.27
CA GLY A 308 15.10 -11.61 1.67
C GLY A 308 13.61 -11.52 2.06
N ALA A 309 12.80 -10.83 1.28
CA ALA A 309 11.36 -10.76 1.48
C ALA A 309 10.71 -12.15 1.43
N GLY A 310 11.11 -13.01 0.48
CA GLY A 310 10.66 -14.39 0.37
C GLY A 310 10.93 -15.21 1.62
N LEU A 311 12.09 -15.06 2.25
CA LEU A 311 12.44 -15.71 3.52
C LEU A 311 11.54 -15.23 4.67
N VAL A 312 11.31 -13.91 4.79
CA VAL A 312 10.38 -13.32 5.78
C VAL A 312 8.99 -13.93 5.63
N LEU A 313 8.43 -13.92 4.42
CA LEU A 313 7.10 -14.45 4.15
C LEU A 313 6.99 -15.95 4.37
N SER A 314 8.05 -16.69 4.06
CA SER A 314 8.11 -18.14 4.30
C SER A 314 8.10 -18.48 5.80
N ALA A 315 8.76 -17.64 6.64
CA ALA A 315 8.73 -17.80 8.08
C ALA A 315 7.31 -17.53 8.64
N GLN A 316 6.64 -16.49 8.17
CA GLN A 316 5.24 -16.19 8.53
C GLN A 316 4.31 -17.35 8.16
N LYS A 317 4.38 -17.83 6.92
CA LYS A 317 3.55 -18.94 6.44
C LYS A 317 3.77 -20.24 7.22
N ALA A 318 5.02 -20.53 7.61
CA ALA A 318 5.34 -21.69 8.45
C ALA A 318 4.73 -21.55 9.86
N ALA A 319 4.75 -20.35 10.44
CA ALA A 319 4.12 -20.09 11.74
C ALA A 319 2.59 -20.18 11.69
N GLU A 320 1.96 -19.68 10.64
CA GLU A 320 0.50 -19.80 10.42
C GLU A 320 0.09 -21.27 10.33
N ARG A 321 0.82 -22.09 9.57
CA ARG A 321 0.56 -23.53 9.46
C ARG A 321 0.67 -24.24 10.79
N LYS A 322 1.69 -23.91 11.60
CA LYS A 322 1.85 -24.51 12.95
C LYS A 322 0.70 -24.15 13.87
N ARG A 323 0.22 -22.88 13.83
CA ARG A 323 -0.94 -22.43 14.62
C ARG A 323 -2.21 -23.15 14.20
N ALA A 324 -2.47 -23.27 12.89
CA ALA A 324 -3.64 -23.99 12.37
C ALA A 324 -3.63 -25.45 12.80
N ALA A 325 -2.48 -26.13 12.72
CA ALA A 325 -2.35 -27.53 13.15
C ALA A 325 -2.54 -27.70 14.68
N ALA A 326 -2.17 -26.71 15.49
CA ALA A 326 -2.37 -26.76 16.94
C ALA A 326 -3.85 -26.62 17.32
N VAL A 327 -4.62 -25.80 16.58
CA VAL A 327 -6.09 -25.63 16.81
C VAL A 327 -6.86 -26.90 16.46
N VAL A 328 -6.43 -27.68 15.48
CA VAL A 328 -7.10 -28.94 15.08
C VAL A 328 -6.83 -30.09 16.07
N ARG A 329 -5.76 -29.99 16.88
CA ARG A 329 -5.38 -31.03 17.85
C ARG A 329 -6.01 -30.84 19.25
N ASN A 330 -6.54 -29.66 19.51
CA ASN A 330 -7.30 -29.34 20.76
C ASN A 330 -8.81 -29.35 20.48
#